data_a8a2e6ef9d810a720824548d266da3d3
#
_entry.id   a8a2e6ef9d810a720824548d266da3d3
#
_cell.length_a   1.000
_cell.length_b   1.000
_cell.length_c   1.000
_cell.angle_alpha   90.00
_cell.angle_beta   90.00
_cell.angle_gamma   90.00
#
_symmetry.space_group_name_H-M   'P 1'
#
loop_
_entity.id
_entity.type
_entity.pdbx_description
1 polymer ?
#
loop_
_entity_poly.entity_id
_entity_poly.type
_entity_poly.pdbx_seq_one_letter_code
_entity_poly.pdbx_strand_id
1 'polypeptide(L)'
;MVSAFVSHAKGREFKSHSAHTQNMAEKVRARIFVSGRVHGVFFRAETREKAQQLGVNGWVRNLPDGRVEAVFEGEKEKVEEMVEWAKKGPSGAIVNDLKIKWEEYKGEFKNFEIRY
;
A
#
# COMPACT_ATOMS: atom_id res chain seq x y z
N MET A 1 -24.37 -15.74 2.63
CA MET A 1 -23.66 -15.72 2.75
C MET A 1 -23.49 -15.55 2.67
N VAL A 2 -23.14 -15.27 2.60
CA VAL A 2 -22.37 -15.18 3.00
C VAL A 2 -22.38 -14.81 2.99
N SER A 3 -22.15 -14.42 2.90
CA SER A 3 -21.62 -14.21 3.25
C SER A 3 -21.84 -13.92 3.43
N ALA A 4 -21.99 -13.94 3.34
CA ALA A 4 -21.71 -13.75 3.66
C ALA A 4 -22.02 -13.58 4.01
N PHE A 5 -21.77 -13.13 3.66
CA PHE A 5 -21.52 -13.20 4.37
C PHE A 5 -21.80 -13.05 4.95
N VAL A 6 -22.29 -13.15 4.72
CA VAL A 6 -22.07 -13.17 5.36
C VAL A 6 -22.41 -13.08 5.90
N SER A 7 -22.17 -12.94 5.77
CA SER A 7 -21.95 -12.98 6.43
C SER A 7 -22.49 -13.04 7.04
N HIS A 8 -22.56 -13.03 6.93
CA HIS A 8 -22.54 -13.32 7.74
C HIS A 8 -22.63 -13.24 8.44
N ALA A 9 -22.87 -13.58 8.13
CA ALA A 9 -22.48 -13.73 8.65
C ALA A 9 -22.69 -13.82 9.28
N LYS A 10 -22.37 -13.99 9.19
CA LYS A 10 -22.03 -14.32 9.75
C LYS A 10 -21.68 -14.21 10.12
N GLY A 11 -22.47 -14.91 10.03
CA GLY A 11 -21.51 -14.87 10.35
C GLY A 11 -21.49 -15.07 10.72
N ARG A 12 -21.28 -15.12 10.60
CA ARG A 12 -20.65 -15.44 10.87
C ARG A 12 -20.13 -15.49 11.05
N GLU A 13 -20.39 -15.74 10.89
CA GLU A 13 -19.52 -15.92 11.01
C GLU A 13 -19.04 -16.09 11.05
N PHE A 14 -19.11 -16.41 11.13
CA PHE A 14 -18.14 -16.69 11.21
C PHE A 14 -17.63 -16.79 11.40
N LYS A 15 -17.51 -16.67 11.66
CA LYS A 15 -16.60 -16.71 11.57
C LYS A 15 -15.90 -16.79 11.57
N SER A 16 -15.91 -17.05 11.97
CA SER A 16 -14.96 -16.98 11.66
C SER A 16 -14.57 -17.19 11.66
N HIS A 17 -14.15 -17.44 11.74
CA HIS A 17 -13.28 -17.50 11.45
C HIS A 17 -12.63 -17.56 11.23
N SER A 18 -12.66 -17.62 11.92
CA SER A 18 -11.70 -17.61 11.44
C SER A 18 -11.18 -17.91 11.04
N ALA A 19 -11.07 -18.11 11.29
CA ALA A 19 -10.23 -18.10 10.71
C ALA A 19 -9.83 -18.31 10.37
N HIS A 20 -9.60 -18.23 10.27
CA HIS A 20 -8.87 -18.15 9.75
C HIS A 20 -8.46 -18.11 9.22
N THR A 21 -8.49 -18.12 9.45
CA THR A 21 -7.85 -17.99 8.94
C THR A 21 -7.41 -17.92 8.37
N GLN A 22 -7.24 -17.71 8.38
CA GLN A 22 -6.57 -17.59 8.03
C GLN A 22 -5.90 -17.28 7.39
N ASN A 23 -5.46 -17.11 7.82
CA ASN A 23 -4.57 -16.93 7.01
C ASN A 23 -4.64 -16.65 5.60
N MET A 24 -5.38 -16.36 5.13
CA MET A 24 -5.66 -15.99 3.76
C MET A 24 -5.71 -14.49 3.67
N ALA A 25 -4.51 -13.90 3.69
CA ALA A 25 -4.43 -12.45 3.60
C ALA A 25 -4.98 -12.00 2.26
N GLU A 26 -5.88 -11.04 2.30
CA GLU A 26 -6.40 -10.42 1.10
C GLU A 26 -5.28 -9.63 0.41
N LYS A 27 -5.18 -9.76 -0.91
CA LYS A 27 -4.20 -9.01 -1.68
C LYS A 27 -4.87 -7.79 -2.30
N VAL A 28 -4.20 -6.65 -2.20
CA VAL A 28 -4.77 -5.38 -2.66
C VAL A 28 -3.73 -4.59 -3.44
N ARG A 29 -4.21 -3.57 -4.14
CA ARG A 29 -3.36 -2.63 -4.87
C ARG A 29 -3.78 -1.22 -4.52
N ALA A 30 -2.81 -0.38 -4.14
CA ALA A 30 -3.05 1.01 -3.81
C ALA A 30 -2.14 1.89 -4.66
N ARG A 31 -2.71 2.94 -5.24
CA ARG A 31 -1.94 3.98 -5.93
C ARG A 31 -2.04 5.24 -5.10
N ILE A 32 -0.90 5.86 -4.82
CA ILE A 32 -0.89 7.09 -4.03
C ILE A 32 -0.20 8.21 -4.79
N PHE A 33 -0.62 9.43 -4.48
CA PHE A 33 0.01 10.66 -4.97
C PHE A 33 0.32 11.51 -3.74
N VAL A 34 1.60 11.83 -3.55
CA VAL A 34 2.06 12.52 -2.36
C VAL A 34 2.55 13.90 -2.77
N SER A 35 2.07 14.93 -2.08
CA SER A 35 2.42 16.33 -2.32
C SER A 35 3.16 16.89 -1.12
N GLY A 36 4.03 17.87 -1.37
CA GLY A 36 4.78 18.55 -0.33
C GLY A 36 6.26 18.56 -0.65
N ARG A 37 7.10 18.63 0.38
CA ARG A 37 8.54 18.53 0.19
C ARG A 37 8.91 17.05 0.18
N VAL A 38 8.81 16.45 -1.01
CA VAL A 38 9.00 15.00 -1.17
C VAL A 38 10.07 14.67 -2.22
N HIS A 39 10.57 15.66 -2.95
CA HIS A 39 11.71 15.48 -3.85
C HIS A 39 13.00 15.85 -3.11
N GLY A 40 14.09 15.16 -3.43
CA GLY A 40 15.39 15.51 -2.88
C GLY A 40 15.59 15.17 -1.41
N VAL A 41 14.69 14.35 -0.83
CA VAL A 41 14.75 13.94 0.59
C VAL A 41 14.79 12.43 0.72
N PHE A 42 15.26 11.74 -0.31
CA PHE A 42 15.38 10.29 -0.36
C PHE A 42 14.02 9.58 -0.22
N PHE A 43 12.93 10.28 -0.58
CA PHE A 43 11.60 9.70 -0.42
C PHE A 43 11.48 8.38 -1.18
N ARG A 44 11.94 8.36 -2.46
CA ARG A 44 11.83 7.16 -3.28
C ARG A 44 12.67 6.02 -2.72
N ALA A 45 13.90 6.32 -2.27
CA ALA A 45 14.80 5.29 -1.74
C ALA A 45 14.23 4.69 -0.44
N GLU A 46 13.71 5.53 0.44
CA GLU A 46 13.14 5.08 1.70
C GLU A 46 11.85 4.30 1.46
N THR A 47 11.06 4.72 0.46
CA THR A 47 9.84 4.00 0.10
C THR A 47 10.18 2.59 -0.36
N ARG A 48 11.19 2.45 -1.22
CA ARG A 48 11.62 1.13 -1.70
C ARG A 48 12.11 0.26 -0.54
N GLU A 49 12.91 0.84 0.33
CA GLU A 49 13.45 0.07 1.45
C GLU A 49 12.33 -0.43 2.36
N LYS A 50 11.39 0.45 2.68
CA LYS A 50 10.26 0.07 3.54
C LYS A 50 9.41 -1.01 2.87
N ALA A 51 9.17 -0.88 1.57
CA ALA A 51 8.38 -1.85 0.83
C ALA A 51 9.07 -3.21 0.83
N GLN A 52 10.38 -3.23 0.64
CA GLN A 52 11.13 -4.49 0.65
C GLN A 52 11.07 -5.16 2.03
N GLN A 53 11.13 -4.38 3.09
CA GLN A 53 11.01 -4.91 4.44
C GLN A 53 9.64 -5.55 4.68
N LEU A 54 8.60 -4.99 4.10
CA LEU A 54 7.24 -5.47 4.30
C LEU A 54 6.81 -6.51 3.26
N GLY A 55 7.63 -6.75 2.25
CA GLY A 55 7.27 -7.68 1.18
C GLY A 55 6.22 -7.11 0.23
N VAL A 56 6.15 -5.78 0.11
CA VAL A 56 5.23 -5.11 -0.79
C VAL A 56 5.94 -4.87 -2.12
N ASN A 57 5.27 -5.15 -3.21
CA ASN A 57 5.80 -4.97 -4.56
C ASN A 57 5.18 -3.75 -5.22
N GLY A 58 5.82 -3.24 -6.27
CA GLY A 58 5.31 -2.08 -6.97
C GLY A 58 6.43 -1.15 -7.44
N TRP A 59 6.14 0.14 -7.42
CA TRP A 59 7.14 1.14 -7.86
C TRP A 59 6.80 2.50 -7.28
N VAL A 60 7.79 3.40 -7.34
CA VAL A 60 7.67 4.79 -6.91
C VAL A 60 8.43 5.67 -7.89
N ARG A 61 7.88 6.84 -8.20
CA ARG A 61 8.55 7.79 -9.10
C ARG A 61 8.18 9.22 -8.73
N ASN A 62 9.06 10.15 -9.11
CA ASN A 62 8.77 11.58 -9.04
C ASN A 62 7.94 11.98 -10.25
N LEU A 63 7.00 12.90 -10.05
CA LEU A 63 6.23 13.46 -11.14
C LEU A 63 6.78 14.85 -11.48
N PRO A 64 6.58 15.31 -12.74
CA PRO A 64 7.09 16.64 -13.14
C PRO A 64 6.49 17.78 -12.34
N ASP A 65 5.30 17.59 -11.77
CA ASP A 65 4.62 18.65 -11.01
C ASP A 65 5.05 18.70 -9.54
N GLY A 66 6.06 17.92 -9.16
CA GLY A 66 6.61 17.94 -7.80
C GLY A 66 6.03 16.89 -6.87
N ARG A 67 5.03 16.15 -7.31
CA ARG A 67 4.48 15.07 -6.49
C ARG A 67 5.28 13.80 -6.66
N VAL A 68 5.03 12.85 -5.78
CA VAL A 68 5.53 11.49 -5.89
C VAL A 68 4.34 10.57 -6.13
N GLU A 69 4.47 9.67 -7.08
CA GLU A 69 3.45 8.66 -7.35
C GLU A 69 4.02 7.30 -7.01
N ALA A 70 3.22 6.46 -6.35
CA ALA A 70 3.64 5.10 -6.03
C ALA A 70 2.48 4.14 -6.17
N VAL A 71 2.81 2.90 -6.52
CA VAL A 71 1.85 1.80 -6.57
C VAL A 71 2.37 0.71 -5.67
N PHE A 72 1.51 0.22 -4.78
CA PHE A 72 1.84 -0.84 -3.83
C PHE A 72 0.91 -2.01 -4.05
N GLU A 73 1.47 -3.22 -4.16
CA GLU A 73 0.69 -4.45 -4.23
C GLU A 73 1.18 -5.43 -3.19
N GLY A 74 0.25 -6.14 -2.57
CA GLY A 74 0.59 -7.18 -1.62
C GLY A 74 -0.53 -7.40 -0.62
N GLU A 75 -0.19 -8.00 0.50
CA GLU A 75 -1.15 -8.24 1.56
C GLU A 75 -1.70 -6.92 2.07
N LYS A 76 -3.00 -6.90 2.30
CA LYS A 76 -3.72 -5.68 2.66
C LYS A 76 -3.09 -4.95 3.83
N GLU A 77 -2.77 -5.69 4.90
CA GLU A 77 -2.17 -5.07 6.09
C GLU A 77 -0.85 -4.40 5.77
N LYS A 78 -0.04 -5.04 4.91
CA LYS A 78 1.27 -4.50 4.55
C LYS A 78 1.14 -3.28 3.66
N VAL A 79 0.20 -3.32 2.71
CA VAL A 79 -0.05 -2.18 1.84
C VAL A 79 -0.58 -1.00 2.64
N GLU A 80 -1.48 -1.26 3.60
CA GLU A 80 -1.99 -0.21 4.47
C GLU A 80 -0.86 0.40 5.31
N GLU A 81 0.07 -0.42 5.77
CA GLU A 81 1.21 0.08 6.52
C GLU A 81 2.09 0.98 5.66
N MET A 82 2.28 0.62 4.38
CA MET A 82 3.02 1.47 3.44
C MET A 82 2.34 2.83 3.26
N VAL A 83 1.01 2.81 3.12
CA VAL A 83 0.25 4.06 2.94
C VAL A 83 0.38 4.94 4.18
N GLU A 84 0.27 4.35 5.37
CA GLU A 84 0.41 5.12 6.61
C GLU A 84 1.82 5.70 6.74
N TRP A 85 2.84 4.92 6.39
CA TRP A 85 4.20 5.42 6.40
C TRP A 85 4.37 6.59 5.44
N ALA A 86 3.77 6.48 4.24
CA ALA A 86 3.91 7.51 3.21
C ALA A 86 3.23 8.82 3.61
N LYS A 87 2.21 8.78 4.46
CA LYS A 87 1.57 9.99 4.95
C LYS A 87 2.53 10.83 5.78
N LYS A 88 3.49 10.20 6.42
CA LYS A 88 4.51 10.85 7.22
C LYS A 88 5.78 11.09 6.41
N GLY A 89 6.18 10.09 5.64
CA GLY A 89 7.40 10.12 4.85
C GLY A 89 8.65 9.95 5.68
N PRO A 90 9.82 9.97 5.03
CA PRO A 90 11.10 9.89 5.72
C PRO A 90 11.44 11.17 6.44
N SER A 91 12.46 11.11 7.28
CA SER A 91 13.00 12.29 7.95
C SER A 91 13.39 13.33 6.90
N GLY A 92 12.99 14.57 7.12
CA GLY A 92 13.25 15.66 6.19
C GLY A 92 12.16 15.89 5.17
N ALA A 93 11.26 14.95 5.00
CA ALA A 93 10.13 15.14 4.11
C ALA A 93 9.01 15.88 4.83
N ILE A 94 8.26 16.67 4.07
CA ILE A 94 7.05 17.32 4.57
C ILE A 94 5.93 16.92 3.62
N VAL A 95 5.01 16.08 4.12
CA VAL A 95 3.89 15.62 3.33
C VAL A 95 2.70 16.52 3.63
N ASN A 96 2.28 17.30 2.63
CA ASN A 96 1.14 18.20 2.77
C ASN A 96 -0.17 17.50 2.48
N ASP A 97 -0.15 16.52 1.56
CA ASP A 97 -1.35 15.84 1.13
C ASP A 97 -0.97 14.48 0.57
N LEU A 98 -1.82 13.51 0.79
CA LEU A 98 -1.68 12.18 0.20
C LEU A 98 -3.03 11.75 -0.31
N LYS A 99 -3.11 11.46 -1.60
CA LYS A 99 -4.33 10.92 -2.20
C LYS A 99 -4.11 9.45 -2.47
N ILE A 100 -5.11 8.65 -2.15
CA ILE A 100 -5.03 7.22 -2.33
C ILE A 100 -6.16 6.75 -3.24
N LYS A 101 -5.83 5.85 -4.17
CA LYS A 101 -6.79 5.21 -5.03
C LYS A 101 -6.58 3.70 -4.90
N TRP A 102 -7.60 3.00 -4.42
CA TRP A 102 -7.56 1.55 -4.35
C TRP A 102 -7.92 0.99 -5.71
N GLU A 103 -7.11 0.05 -6.18
CA GLU A 103 -7.29 -0.55 -7.51
C GLU A 103 -7.34 -2.06 -7.34
N GLU A 104 -7.74 -2.73 -8.41
CA GLU A 104 -7.80 -4.18 -8.41
C GLU A 104 -6.38 -4.75 -8.38
N TYR A 105 -6.16 -5.74 -7.52
CA TYR A 105 -4.88 -6.43 -7.43
C TYR A 105 -4.64 -7.22 -8.72
N LYS A 106 -3.46 -7.07 -9.30
CA LYS A 106 -3.10 -7.76 -10.54
C LYS A 106 -1.92 -8.69 -10.39
N GLY A 107 -1.13 -8.53 -9.33
CA GLY A 107 0.03 -9.38 -9.12
C GLY A 107 1.09 -9.24 -10.20
N GLU A 108 1.22 -8.03 -10.78
CA GLU A 108 2.07 -7.85 -11.94
C GLU A 108 3.50 -7.45 -11.61
N PHE A 109 3.80 -7.21 -10.33
CA PHE A 109 5.13 -6.79 -9.91
C PHE A 109 5.82 -7.90 -9.13
N LYS A 110 7.11 -8.08 -9.39
CA LYS A 110 7.90 -9.10 -8.69
C LYS A 110 8.76 -8.52 -7.57
N ASN A 111 8.95 -7.22 -7.56
CA ASN A 111 9.75 -6.54 -6.55
C ASN A 111 9.27 -5.10 -6.45
N PHE A 112 9.99 -4.28 -5.69
CA PHE A 112 9.70 -2.85 -5.61
C PHE A 112 10.84 -2.08 -6.28
N GLU A 113 10.48 -1.19 -7.22
CA GLU A 113 11.42 -0.46 -8.04
C GLU A 113 11.26 1.04 -7.88
N ILE A 114 12.37 1.76 -8.10
CA ILE A 114 12.31 3.20 -8.29
C ILE A 114 12.28 3.44 -9.80
N ARG A 115 11.32 4.22 -10.25
CA ARG A 115 11.20 4.60 -11.66
C ARG A 115 11.54 6.07 -11.84
N TYR A 116 12.00 6.40 -13.03
CA TYR A 116 12.44 7.76 -13.34
C TYR A 116 11.68 8.41 -14.50
#